data_675e535864de7a18dbc29b1da44c9f53
#
_entry.id   675e535864de7a18dbc29b1da44c9f53
#
_cell.length_a   1.000
_cell.length_b   1.000
_cell.length_c   1.000
_cell.angle_alpha   90.00
_cell.angle_beta   90.00
_cell.angle_gamma   90.00
#
_symmetry.space_group_name_H-M   'P 1'
#
loop_
_entity.id
_entity.type
_entity.pdbx_description
1 polymer ?
#
loop_
_entity_poly.entity_id
_entity_poly.type
_entity_poly.pdbx_seq_one_letter_code
_entity_poly.pdbx_strand_id
1 'polypeptide(L)'
;MKLCTFSRVMREKGIEDAVNAVVSVNTALGFQAFSLDIYGQVDGAQTEWFDSLQKVFPPYIRYGGLVPFDKSVDVLKEYFALLFPTYYEGEGFAGTLIDAYSAGVPVIASDWKYNAELVNENVGLVYSTRDQLALAGILKATAEDPTLLLCKKRLCLIEADKYKIDKAVQILIEQIEGD
;
A
#
# COMPACT_ATOMS: atom_id res chain seq x y z
N MET A 1 -2.09 5.36 14.18
CA MET A 1 -2.55 5.41 12.76
C MET A 1 -2.72 4.00 12.24
N LYS A 2 -3.79 3.72 11.45
CA LYS A 2 -4.04 2.40 10.86
C LYS A 2 -3.41 2.30 9.48
N LEU A 3 -2.56 1.31 9.27
CA LEU A 3 -1.95 0.96 7.99
C LEU A 3 -2.52 -0.35 7.48
N CYS A 4 -2.46 -0.60 6.19
CA CYS A 4 -2.76 -1.90 5.61
C CYS A 4 -1.79 -2.28 4.50
N THR A 5 -1.70 -3.59 4.22
CA THR A 5 -1.27 -4.13 2.93
C THR A 5 -2.49 -4.76 2.25
N PHE A 6 -2.56 -4.66 0.93
CA PHE A 6 -3.72 -5.13 0.17
C PHE A 6 -3.25 -5.80 -1.13
N SER A 7 -2.83 -7.05 -1.03
CA SER A 7 -2.25 -7.81 -2.14
C SER A 7 -2.31 -9.31 -1.83
N ARG A 8 -1.95 -10.16 -2.79
CA ARG A 8 -1.66 -11.56 -2.46
C ARG A 8 -0.64 -11.62 -1.32
N VAL A 9 -0.88 -12.45 -0.32
CA VAL A 9 0.03 -12.60 0.83
C VAL A 9 1.13 -13.58 0.45
N MET A 10 2.30 -13.04 0.16
CA MET A 10 3.52 -13.77 -0.19
C MET A 10 4.75 -12.90 0.14
N ARG A 11 5.93 -13.53 0.26
CA ARG A 11 7.18 -12.84 0.65
C ARG A 11 7.49 -11.68 -0.29
N GLU A 12 7.38 -11.91 -1.59
CA GLU A 12 7.75 -10.97 -2.63
C GLU A 12 6.82 -9.74 -2.69
N LYS A 13 5.68 -9.79 -2.02
CA LYS A 13 4.84 -8.61 -1.80
C LYS A 13 5.28 -7.77 -0.59
N GLY A 14 6.41 -8.14 0.04
CA GLY A 14 7.02 -7.38 1.12
C GLY A 14 6.22 -7.38 2.42
N ILE A 15 5.37 -8.40 2.64
CA ILE A 15 4.53 -8.48 3.85
C ILE A 15 5.39 -8.48 5.12
N GLU A 16 6.49 -9.23 5.10
CA GLU A 16 7.43 -9.28 6.24
C GLU A 16 8.13 -7.92 6.44
N ASP A 17 8.46 -7.21 5.37
CA ASP A 17 9.07 -5.87 5.43
C ASP A 17 8.09 -4.87 6.08
N ALA A 18 6.80 -4.92 5.71
CA ALA A 18 5.76 -4.09 6.33
C ALA A 18 5.61 -4.39 7.83
N VAL A 19 5.57 -5.68 8.21
CA VAL A 19 5.49 -6.11 9.61
C VAL A 19 6.69 -5.60 10.39
N ASN A 20 7.90 -5.85 9.91
CA ASN A 20 9.14 -5.47 10.56
C ASN A 20 9.28 -3.95 10.73
N ALA A 21 8.90 -3.18 9.71
CA ALA A 21 8.94 -1.73 9.77
C ALA A 21 8.00 -1.18 10.86
N VAL A 22 6.75 -1.67 10.92
CA VAL A 22 5.78 -1.24 11.94
C VAL A 22 6.23 -1.63 13.35
N VAL A 23 6.75 -2.86 13.53
CA VAL A 23 7.28 -3.32 14.83
C VAL A 23 8.47 -2.46 15.27
N SER A 24 9.43 -2.25 14.36
CA SER A 24 10.63 -1.46 14.63
C SER A 24 10.29 -0.04 15.06
N VAL A 25 9.39 0.64 14.32
CA VAL A 25 9.01 2.02 14.63
C VAL A 25 8.25 2.14 15.97
N ASN A 26 7.25 1.29 16.20
CA ASN A 26 6.53 1.29 17.48
C ASN A 26 7.48 1.02 18.66
N THR A 27 8.44 0.11 18.49
CA THR A 27 9.45 -0.20 19.51
C THR A 27 10.36 1.00 19.76
N ALA A 28 10.86 1.64 18.69
CA ALA A 28 11.77 2.78 18.80
C ALA A 28 11.09 4.01 19.42
N LEU A 29 9.78 4.20 19.20
CA LEU A 29 9.01 5.29 19.79
C LEU A 29 8.55 5.01 21.24
N GLY A 30 8.56 3.75 21.66
CA GLY A 30 8.10 3.35 23.01
C GLY A 30 6.57 3.36 23.17
N PHE A 31 5.82 3.56 22.10
CA PHE A 31 4.34 3.50 22.07
C PHE A 31 3.82 3.03 20.70
N GLN A 32 2.56 2.59 20.67
CA GLN A 32 1.90 2.15 19.46
C GLN A 32 1.48 3.34 18.58
N ALA A 33 2.37 3.80 17.70
CA ALA A 33 2.06 4.81 16.69
C ALA A 33 1.21 4.23 15.55
N PHE A 34 1.47 2.97 15.17
CA PHE A 34 0.83 2.29 14.05
C PHE A 34 0.21 0.96 14.44
N SER A 35 -0.89 0.60 13.75
CA SER A 35 -1.38 -0.76 13.60
C SER A 35 -1.32 -1.16 12.13
N LEU A 36 -1.25 -2.46 11.84
CA LEU A 36 -1.18 -2.99 10.48
C LEU A 36 -2.18 -4.11 10.29
N ASP A 37 -3.06 -3.96 9.30
CA ASP A 37 -3.94 -5.00 8.83
C ASP A 37 -3.44 -5.53 7.47
N ILE A 38 -3.32 -6.85 7.34
CA ILE A 38 -2.83 -7.53 6.15
C ILE A 38 -4.01 -8.18 5.45
N TYR A 39 -4.29 -7.77 4.21
CA TYR A 39 -5.39 -8.29 3.41
C TYR A 39 -4.90 -8.98 2.15
N GLY A 40 -5.56 -10.06 1.80
CA GLY A 40 -5.40 -10.80 0.56
C GLY A 40 -5.34 -12.29 0.77
N GLN A 41 -5.41 -13.03 -0.33
CA GLN A 41 -5.27 -14.46 -0.31
C GLN A 41 -3.82 -14.86 -0.03
N VAL A 42 -3.62 -15.78 0.90
CA VAL A 42 -2.32 -16.40 1.14
C VAL A 42 -1.94 -17.28 -0.04
N ASP A 43 -0.73 -17.09 -0.55
CA ASP A 43 -0.18 -17.96 -1.59
C ASP A 43 0.00 -19.38 -1.06
N GLY A 44 -0.59 -20.37 -1.74
CA GLY A 44 -0.60 -21.75 -1.27
C GLY A 44 0.79 -22.36 -1.06
N ALA A 45 1.78 -21.92 -1.85
CA ALA A 45 3.17 -22.37 -1.70
C ALA A 45 3.89 -21.72 -0.50
N GLN A 46 3.32 -20.68 0.09
CA GLN A 46 3.93 -19.90 1.18
C GLN A 46 3.11 -19.92 2.48
N THR A 47 2.13 -20.79 2.60
CA THR A 47 1.24 -20.91 3.77
C THR A 47 2.05 -21.14 5.05
N GLU A 48 2.96 -22.11 5.08
CA GLU A 48 3.77 -22.40 6.26
C GLU A 48 4.63 -21.21 6.73
N TRP A 49 5.16 -20.45 5.79
CA TRP A 49 5.88 -19.22 6.10
C TRP A 49 4.96 -18.20 6.76
N PHE A 50 3.80 -17.97 6.17
CA PHE A 50 2.87 -16.96 6.69
C PHE A 50 2.30 -17.35 8.05
N ASP A 51 1.97 -18.64 8.25
CA ASP A 51 1.54 -19.16 9.55
C ASP A 51 2.62 -18.96 10.63
N SER A 52 3.89 -19.13 10.25
CA SER A 52 5.00 -18.90 11.17
C SER A 52 5.18 -17.40 11.49
N LEU A 53 5.01 -16.54 10.51
CA LEU A 53 5.05 -15.09 10.69
C LEU A 53 3.89 -14.60 11.58
N GLN A 54 2.67 -15.12 11.37
CA GLN A 54 1.50 -14.75 12.18
C GLN A 54 1.67 -15.07 13.68
N LYS A 55 2.38 -16.15 14.02
CA LYS A 55 2.60 -16.55 15.44
C LYS A 55 3.37 -15.51 16.25
N VAL A 56 4.13 -14.66 15.58
CA VAL A 56 4.94 -13.61 16.22
C VAL A 56 4.34 -12.21 16.06
N PHE A 57 3.13 -12.09 15.53
CA PHE A 57 2.46 -10.79 15.44
C PHE A 57 2.17 -10.21 16.82
N PRO A 58 2.57 -8.96 17.07
CA PRO A 58 2.09 -8.23 18.24
C PRO A 58 0.59 -7.90 18.08
N PRO A 59 -0.11 -7.54 19.17
CA PRO A 59 -1.58 -7.33 19.15
C PRO A 59 -2.07 -6.26 18.15
N TYR A 60 -1.20 -5.38 17.68
CA TYR A 60 -1.52 -4.31 16.74
C TYR A 60 -1.27 -4.71 15.27
N ILE A 61 -0.90 -5.97 14.98
CA ILE A 61 -0.79 -6.53 13.62
C ILE A 61 -1.74 -7.71 13.49
N ARG A 62 -2.54 -7.73 12.44
CA ARG A 62 -3.47 -8.82 12.20
C ARG A 62 -3.62 -9.14 10.72
N TYR A 63 -3.96 -10.39 10.45
CA TYR A 63 -4.42 -10.82 9.14
C TYR A 63 -5.94 -10.64 9.05
N GLY A 64 -6.38 -9.81 8.11
CA GLY A 64 -7.79 -9.50 7.87
C GLY A 64 -8.47 -10.41 6.85
N GLY A 65 -7.71 -11.35 6.25
CA GLY A 65 -8.26 -12.28 5.26
C GLY A 65 -8.45 -11.67 3.87
N LEU A 66 -9.29 -12.34 3.09
CA LEU A 66 -9.64 -11.92 1.73
C LEU A 66 -10.82 -10.94 1.76
N VAL A 67 -10.68 -9.85 1.02
CA VAL A 67 -11.76 -8.88 0.79
C VAL A 67 -12.30 -9.08 -0.63
N PRO A 68 -13.63 -9.13 -0.83
CA PRO A 68 -14.21 -9.12 -2.17
C PRO A 68 -13.73 -7.89 -2.96
N PHE A 69 -13.48 -8.06 -4.26
CA PHE A 69 -12.91 -6.99 -5.09
C PHE A 69 -13.78 -5.73 -5.14
N ASP A 70 -15.10 -5.88 -5.09
CA ASP A 70 -16.09 -4.78 -5.05
C ASP A 70 -16.16 -4.06 -3.71
N LYS A 71 -15.44 -4.53 -2.69
CA LYS A 71 -15.35 -3.95 -1.35
C LYS A 71 -13.98 -3.36 -1.02
N SER A 72 -13.00 -3.50 -1.91
CA SER A 72 -11.63 -3.03 -1.67
C SER A 72 -11.57 -1.55 -1.30
N VAL A 73 -12.23 -0.70 -2.07
CA VAL A 73 -12.27 0.75 -1.83
C VAL A 73 -12.94 1.08 -0.49
N ASP A 74 -14.05 0.42 -0.14
CA ASP A 74 -14.74 0.68 1.12
C ASP A 74 -13.89 0.29 2.33
N VAL A 75 -13.20 -0.85 2.25
CA VAL A 75 -12.27 -1.28 3.31
C VAL A 75 -11.09 -0.33 3.41
N LEU A 76 -10.51 0.08 2.28
CA LEU A 76 -9.35 0.97 2.26
C LEU A 76 -9.65 2.34 2.90
N LYS A 77 -10.86 2.88 2.82
CA LYS A 77 -11.25 4.17 3.46
C LYS A 77 -10.99 4.22 4.98
N GLU A 78 -10.93 3.05 5.63
CA GLU A 78 -10.67 2.95 7.08
C GLU A 78 -9.20 3.19 7.45
N TYR A 79 -8.30 3.32 6.46
CA TYR A 79 -6.87 3.35 6.67
C TYR A 79 -6.28 4.74 6.50
N PHE A 80 -5.18 4.93 7.22
CA PHE A 80 -4.37 6.13 7.14
C PHE A 80 -3.50 6.11 5.88
N ALA A 81 -2.87 4.98 5.59
CA ALA A 81 -2.07 4.74 4.38
C ALA A 81 -2.02 3.25 4.00
N LEU A 82 -1.81 2.99 2.72
CA LEU A 82 -1.48 1.68 2.16
C LEU A 82 0.04 1.50 2.13
N LEU A 83 0.56 0.39 2.67
CA LEU A 83 1.92 -0.05 2.45
C LEU A 83 1.98 -0.98 1.25
N PHE A 84 2.85 -0.67 0.30
CA PHE A 84 3.03 -1.45 -0.94
C PHE A 84 4.52 -1.76 -1.17
N PRO A 85 5.13 -2.59 -0.28
CA PRO A 85 6.57 -2.85 -0.25
C PRO A 85 7.00 -3.97 -1.21
N THR A 86 6.31 -4.12 -2.33
CA THR A 86 6.51 -5.24 -3.26
C THR A 86 7.89 -5.24 -3.93
N TYR A 87 8.43 -6.43 -4.14
CA TYR A 87 9.54 -6.73 -5.04
C TYR A 87 9.23 -7.94 -5.93
N TYR A 88 7.93 -8.19 -6.14
CA TYR A 88 7.45 -9.31 -6.94
C TYR A 88 7.77 -9.12 -8.42
N GLU A 89 8.46 -10.09 -9.03
CA GLU A 89 8.89 -10.02 -10.43
C GLU A 89 7.72 -9.91 -11.43
N GLY A 90 6.59 -10.52 -11.12
CA GLY A 90 5.36 -10.43 -11.92
C GLY A 90 4.52 -9.18 -11.65
N GLU A 91 5.05 -8.16 -10.93
CA GLU A 91 4.32 -6.91 -10.72
C GLU A 91 4.16 -6.16 -12.03
N GLY A 92 2.93 -5.86 -12.37
CA GLY A 92 2.58 -4.98 -13.48
C GLY A 92 1.88 -3.73 -12.98
N PHE A 93 0.83 -3.31 -13.67
CA PHE A 93 -0.05 -2.24 -13.21
C PHE A 93 -0.85 -2.71 -11.97
N ALA A 94 -0.52 -2.17 -10.82
CA ALA A 94 -1.12 -2.60 -9.55
C ALA A 94 -2.46 -1.92 -9.30
N GLY A 95 -3.58 -2.60 -9.61
CA GLY A 95 -4.93 -2.07 -9.40
C GLY A 95 -5.21 -1.63 -7.97
N THR A 96 -4.57 -2.25 -6.97
CA THR A 96 -4.71 -1.86 -5.56
C THR A 96 -4.25 -0.42 -5.28
N LEU A 97 -3.32 0.14 -6.07
CA LEU A 97 -2.93 1.54 -5.95
C LEU A 97 -4.09 2.45 -6.36
N ILE A 98 -4.80 2.10 -7.43
CA ILE A 98 -5.95 2.86 -7.90
C ILE A 98 -7.13 2.75 -6.92
N ASP A 99 -7.34 1.58 -6.32
CA ASP A 99 -8.31 1.39 -5.26
C ASP A 99 -7.98 2.28 -4.04
N ALA A 100 -6.69 2.37 -3.65
CA ALA A 100 -6.24 3.25 -2.58
C ALA A 100 -6.50 4.73 -2.91
N TYR A 101 -6.18 5.16 -4.14
CA TYR A 101 -6.49 6.53 -4.57
C TYR A 101 -7.98 6.80 -4.56
N SER A 102 -8.80 5.87 -5.05
CA SER A 102 -10.27 5.96 -5.04
C SER A 102 -10.85 6.03 -3.62
N ALA A 103 -10.15 5.45 -2.65
CA ALA A 103 -10.48 5.54 -1.23
C ALA A 103 -9.94 6.82 -0.56
N GLY A 104 -9.15 7.65 -1.25
CA GLY A 104 -8.47 8.80 -0.66
C GLY A 104 -7.36 8.39 0.31
N VAL A 105 -6.70 7.26 0.05
CA VAL A 105 -5.65 6.69 0.91
C VAL A 105 -4.29 6.82 0.23
N PRO A 106 -3.36 7.57 0.82
CA PRO A 106 -2.02 7.71 0.29
C PRO A 106 -1.23 6.40 0.42
N VAL A 107 -0.23 6.25 -0.43
CA VAL A 107 0.55 5.03 -0.57
C VAL A 107 2.00 5.25 -0.14
N ILE A 108 2.58 4.29 0.59
CA ILE A 108 4.02 4.18 0.80
C ILE A 108 4.48 2.94 0.02
N ALA A 109 5.22 3.14 -1.06
CA ALA A 109 5.61 2.07 -1.99
C ALA A 109 7.13 1.92 -2.13
N SER A 110 7.58 0.72 -2.45
CA SER A 110 8.92 0.51 -3.01
C SER A 110 9.00 1.08 -4.44
N ASP A 111 10.20 1.46 -4.88
CA ASP A 111 10.46 1.91 -6.26
C ASP A 111 10.51 0.76 -7.28
N TRP A 112 9.93 -0.40 -6.93
CA TRP A 112 9.92 -1.59 -7.77
C TRP A 112 9.16 -1.36 -9.07
N LYS A 113 9.82 -1.65 -10.20
CA LYS A 113 9.25 -1.56 -11.56
C LYS A 113 8.57 -0.21 -11.81
N TYR A 114 7.26 -0.21 -12.02
CA TYR A 114 6.46 0.99 -12.39
C TYR A 114 5.88 1.72 -11.17
N ASN A 115 6.19 1.28 -9.95
CA ASN A 115 5.59 1.90 -8.76
C ASN A 115 5.92 3.39 -8.64
N ALA A 116 7.16 3.79 -8.96
CA ALA A 116 7.56 5.19 -8.91
C ALA A 116 6.88 6.08 -9.97
N GLU A 117 6.35 5.50 -11.04
CA GLU A 117 5.54 6.22 -12.04
C GLU A 117 4.10 6.43 -11.55
N LEU A 118 3.56 5.44 -10.83
CA LEU A 118 2.19 5.47 -10.30
C LEU A 118 2.11 6.25 -8.98
N VAL A 119 3.10 6.10 -8.09
CA VAL A 119 3.14 6.75 -6.79
C VAL A 119 4.02 7.99 -6.87
N ASN A 120 3.44 9.10 -7.32
CA ASN A 120 4.11 10.40 -7.35
C ASN A 120 4.00 11.13 -5.99
N GLU A 121 4.67 12.28 -5.87
CA GLU A 121 4.70 13.08 -4.65
C GLU A 121 3.33 13.57 -4.13
N ASN A 122 2.30 13.60 -4.99
CA ASN A 122 0.95 14.05 -4.63
C ASN A 122 0.14 12.94 -3.92
N VAL A 123 0.44 11.67 -4.19
CA VAL A 123 -0.38 10.54 -3.74
C VAL A 123 0.35 9.59 -2.79
N GLY A 124 1.66 9.78 -2.60
CA GLY A 124 2.39 8.88 -1.73
C GLY A 124 3.84 9.25 -1.49
N LEU A 125 4.56 8.29 -0.98
CA LEU A 125 6.00 8.33 -0.75
C LEU A 125 6.62 7.05 -1.32
N VAL A 126 7.78 7.18 -1.95
CA VAL A 126 8.50 6.05 -2.57
C VAL A 126 9.85 5.89 -1.89
N TYR A 127 10.29 4.66 -1.69
CA TYR A 127 11.58 4.32 -1.12
C TYR A 127 12.25 3.21 -1.93
N SER A 128 13.57 3.06 -1.80
CA SER A 128 14.33 2.04 -2.52
C SER A 128 13.92 0.63 -2.13
N THR A 129 13.62 -0.19 -3.12
CA THR A 129 13.16 -1.57 -2.96
C THR A 129 14.04 -2.36 -1.99
N ARG A 130 13.41 -3.06 -1.03
CA ARG A 130 14.03 -3.86 0.03
C ARG A 130 14.87 -3.07 1.04
N ASP A 131 14.82 -1.74 1.01
CA ASP A 131 15.41 -0.91 2.05
C ASP A 131 14.47 -0.75 3.25
N GLN A 132 14.59 -1.68 4.18
CA GLN A 132 13.77 -1.70 5.40
C GLN A 132 14.04 -0.49 6.30
N LEU A 133 15.25 0.08 6.26
CA LEU A 133 15.60 1.27 7.04
C LEU A 133 14.89 2.51 6.46
N ALA A 134 14.84 2.62 5.14
CA ALA A 134 14.12 3.71 4.49
C ALA A 134 12.62 3.63 4.77
N LEU A 135 12.00 2.44 4.68
CA LEU A 135 10.60 2.26 5.03
C LEU A 135 10.31 2.63 6.50
N ALA A 136 11.13 2.13 7.42
CA ALA A 136 11.01 2.49 8.85
C ALA A 136 11.23 4.00 9.08
N GLY A 137 12.17 4.62 8.36
CA GLY A 137 12.43 6.07 8.39
C GLY A 137 11.20 6.88 7.97
N ILE A 138 10.53 6.49 6.87
CA ILE A 138 9.29 7.12 6.41
C ILE A 138 8.19 6.98 7.48
N LEU A 139 8.00 5.79 8.04
CA LEU A 139 7.00 5.58 9.09
C LEU A 139 7.32 6.41 10.33
N LYS A 140 8.58 6.47 10.76
CA LYS A 140 8.98 7.30 11.90
C LYS A 140 8.69 8.78 11.64
N ALA A 141 9.11 9.32 10.50
CA ALA A 141 8.82 10.71 10.12
C ALA A 141 7.31 10.98 10.06
N THR A 142 6.52 10.02 9.54
CA THR A 142 5.05 10.10 9.52
C THR A 142 4.43 10.06 10.91
N ALA A 143 5.03 9.34 11.88
CA ALA A 143 4.58 9.33 13.26
C ALA A 143 4.83 10.69 13.96
N GLU A 144 5.96 11.32 13.64
CA GLU A 144 6.34 12.65 14.13
C GLU A 144 5.53 13.77 13.47
N ASP A 145 5.26 13.65 12.17
CA ASP A 145 4.44 14.58 11.40
C ASP A 145 3.43 13.84 10.48
N PRO A 146 2.23 13.54 10.95
CA PRO A 146 1.19 12.89 10.13
C PRO A 146 0.76 13.69 8.89
N THR A 147 1.03 14.99 8.84
CA THR A 147 0.63 15.83 7.71
C THR A 147 1.36 15.45 6.42
N LEU A 148 2.51 14.79 6.50
CA LEU A 148 3.24 14.23 5.35
C LEU A 148 2.37 13.37 4.43
N LEU A 149 1.38 12.67 5.01
CA LEU A 149 0.43 11.86 4.26
C LEU A 149 -0.99 12.41 4.29
N LEU A 150 -1.42 13.06 5.37
CA LEU A 150 -2.79 13.59 5.47
C LEU A 150 -3.11 14.59 4.37
N CYS A 151 -2.16 15.47 4.00
CA CYS A 151 -2.34 16.45 2.94
C CYS A 151 -2.56 15.79 1.56
N LYS A 152 -2.14 14.55 1.37
CA LYS A 152 -2.23 13.80 0.11
C LYS A 152 -3.60 13.13 -0.11
N LYS A 153 -4.41 12.97 0.94
CA LYS A 153 -5.71 12.25 0.85
C LYS A 153 -6.63 12.81 -0.24
N ARG A 154 -6.76 14.14 -0.30
CA ARG A 154 -7.57 14.79 -1.33
C ARG A 154 -6.96 14.61 -2.72
N LEU A 155 -5.64 14.65 -2.81
CA LEU A 155 -4.91 14.50 -4.08
C LEU A 155 -5.04 13.09 -4.63
N CYS A 156 -5.11 12.06 -3.77
CA CYS A 156 -5.41 10.69 -4.19
C CYS A 156 -6.76 10.60 -4.93
N LEU A 157 -7.81 11.25 -4.41
CA LEU A 157 -9.12 11.26 -5.08
C LEU A 157 -9.07 11.93 -6.46
N ILE A 158 -8.28 12.99 -6.58
CA ILE A 158 -8.06 13.68 -7.87
C ILE A 158 -7.27 12.76 -8.82
N GLU A 159 -6.24 12.08 -8.32
CA GLU A 159 -5.44 11.15 -9.12
C GLU A 159 -6.28 9.98 -9.63
N ALA A 160 -7.16 9.42 -8.78
CA ALA A 160 -8.07 8.33 -9.15
C ALA A 160 -8.93 8.67 -10.38
N ASP A 161 -9.29 9.94 -10.57
CA ASP A 161 -10.09 10.37 -11.71
C ASP A 161 -9.42 10.10 -13.07
N LYS A 162 -8.09 10.03 -13.11
CA LYS A 162 -7.34 9.74 -14.35
C LYS A 162 -7.57 8.31 -14.84
N TYR A 163 -7.92 7.39 -13.94
CA TYR A 163 -8.07 5.96 -14.20
C TYR A 163 -9.53 5.54 -14.40
N LYS A 164 -10.46 6.49 -14.47
CA LYS A 164 -11.86 6.20 -14.76
C LYS A 164 -12.03 5.71 -16.21
N ILE A 165 -12.90 4.73 -16.39
CA ILE A 165 -13.17 4.12 -17.70
C ILE A 165 -13.54 5.17 -18.75
N ASP A 166 -14.39 6.14 -18.39
CA ASP A 166 -14.84 7.20 -19.33
C ASP A 166 -13.65 8.00 -19.88
N LYS A 167 -12.64 8.28 -19.05
CA LYS A 167 -11.43 8.99 -19.50
C LYS A 167 -10.53 8.13 -20.39
N ALA A 168 -10.39 6.85 -20.06
CA ALA A 168 -9.63 5.93 -20.90
C ALA A 168 -10.28 5.77 -22.29
N VAL A 169 -11.61 5.66 -22.33
CA VAL A 169 -12.39 5.61 -23.57
C VAL A 169 -12.27 6.92 -24.36
N GLN A 170 -12.34 8.07 -23.70
CA GLN A 170 -12.19 9.36 -24.36
C GLN A 170 -10.82 9.52 -25.03
N ILE A 171 -9.74 9.16 -24.36
CA ILE A 171 -8.38 9.18 -24.94
C ILE A 171 -8.30 8.28 -26.18
N LEU A 172 -8.92 7.09 -26.12
CA LEU A 172 -8.95 6.16 -27.26
C LEU A 172 -9.70 6.76 -28.45
N ILE A 173 -10.87 7.39 -28.21
CA ILE A 173 -11.66 8.05 -29.25
C ILE A 173 -10.86 9.19 -29.89
N GLU A 174 -10.25 10.05 -29.08
CA GLU A 174 -9.42 11.17 -29.56
C GLU A 174 -8.24 10.72 -30.42
N GLN A 175 -7.64 9.56 -30.11
CA GLN A 175 -6.58 8.98 -30.93
C GLN A 175 -7.08 8.40 -32.27
N ILE A 176 -8.30 7.88 -32.29
CA ILE A 176 -8.90 7.31 -33.53
C ILE A 176 -9.43 8.41 -34.45
N GLU A 177 -9.95 9.51 -33.88
CA GLU A 177 -10.53 10.63 -34.66
C GLU A 177 -9.48 11.67 -35.11
N GLY A 178 -8.28 11.63 -34.51
CA GLY A 178 -7.18 12.55 -34.77
C GLY A 178 -6.21 12.09 -35.88
N ASP A 179 -6.42 10.89 -36.47
CA ASP A 179 -5.77 10.36 -37.66
C ASP A 179 -6.69 10.56 -38.89
#